data_2d95349117433d7b20b52981cf34570b
#
_entry.id   2d95349117433d7b20b52981cf34570b
#
_cell.length_a   1.000
_cell.length_b   1.000
_cell.length_c   1.000
_cell.angle_alpha   90.00
_cell.angle_beta   90.00
_cell.angle_gamma   90.00
#
_symmetry.space_group_name_H-M   'P 1'
#
loop_
_entity.id
_entity.type
_entity.pdbx_description
1 polymer ?
#
loop_
_entity_poly.entity_id
_entity_poly.type
_entity_poly.pdbx_seq_one_letter_code
_entity_poly.pdbx_strand_id
1 'polypeptide(L)'
;MVLLQRSLIAAAIAVAAAAGIVAQTTFSSRIEAVRVDVLVTENGRPLQGLTPDDFEVLDNGVRQRVDLASFEQIPLNIVLALDMSASLQGLRLGHLQTAGKRVLEGLKPGDRAALVTFSHVVAPTHGLTDDLARIRTALDQARGEGLTSLIDAAHTGMLLGESDAGRSLLIIFSDGVDTASWLTADTVLDTARRGDVVVYAVEVGQRQASFPRELSEATGGRMFGIESTTDLAAVFSRILEEFRMRYLISYSPQGVTAGGWHRLEVRVRNRGVSVQARPGYFGS
;
A
#
# COMPACT_ATOMS: atom_id res chain seq x y z
N MET A 1 -12.76 -32.91 70.71
CA MET A 1 -11.48 -32.82 69.94
C MET A 1 -11.70 -32.84 68.43
N VAL A 2 -12.63 -33.63 67.90
CA VAL A 2 -12.86 -33.74 66.41
C VAL A 2 -13.54 -32.51 65.80
N LEU A 3 -14.38 -31.75 66.52
CA LEU A 3 -15.08 -30.58 66.06
C LEU A 3 -14.15 -29.32 65.87
N LEU A 4 -13.17 -29.15 66.76
CA LEU A 4 -12.20 -28.05 66.67
C LEU A 4 -11.25 -28.23 65.47
N GLN A 5 -10.89 -29.46 65.13
CA GLN A 5 -10.01 -29.79 64.04
C GLN A 5 -10.65 -29.52 62.64
N ARG A 6 -11.98 -29.74 62.54
CA ARG A 6 -12.73 -29.44 61.29
C ARG A 6 -12.87 -27.92 61.01
N SER A 7 -13.01 -27.12 62.07
CA SER A 7 -13.13 -25.65 61.94
C SER A 7 -11.82 -24.99 61.51
N LEU A 8 -10.65 -25.52 61.95
CA LEU A 8 -9.35 -25.03 61.56
C LEU A 8 -8.99 -25.33 60.09
N ILE A 9 -9.42 -26.51 59.60
CA ILE A 9 -9.21 -26.90 58.20
C ILE A 9 -10.08 -26.07 57.25
N ALA A 10 -11.33 -25.79 57.64
CA ALA A 10 -12.23 -24.93 56.84
C ALA A 10 -11.74 -23.47 56.76
N ALA A 11 -11.14 -22.93 57.82
CA ALA A 11 -10.57 -21.59 57.85
C ALA A 11 -9.28 -21.50 56.97
N ALA A 12 -8.43 -22.54 56.97
CA ALA A 12 -7.22 -22.58 56.15
C ALA A 12 -7.54 -22.69 54.64
N ILE A 13 -8.61 -23.40 54.25
CA ILE A 13 -9.05 -23.49 52.84
C ILE A 13 -9.66 -22.17 52.38
N ALA A 14 -10.37 -21.44 53.22
CA ALA A 14 -10.93 -20.12 52.86
C ALA A 14 -9.86 -19.05 52.67
N VAL A 15 -8.75 -19.07 53.41
CA VAL A 15 -7.63 -18.12 53.24
C VAL A 15 -6.80 -18.48 52.01
N ALA A 16 -6.66 -19.73 51.63
CA ALA A 16 -5.96 -20.15 50.41
C ALA A 16 -6.74 -19.78 49.13
N ALA A 17 -8.08 -19.74 49.17
CA ALA A 17 -8.91 -19.37 48.04
C ALA A 17 -8.94 -17.84 47.76
N ALA A 18 -8.63 -17.00 48.75
CA ALA A 18 -8.59 -15.54 48.61
C ALA A 18 -7.27 -15.01 48.05
N ALA A 19 -6.18 -15.82 47.97
CA ALA A 19 -4.87 -15.42 47.47
C ALA A 19 -4.66 -15.65 45.96
N GLY A 20 -5.67 -16.18 45.26
CA GLY A 20 -5.51 -16.74 43.91
C GLY A 20 -6.06 -15.91 42.74
N ILE A 21 -6.59 -14.72 42.94
CA ILE A 21 -7.12 -13.92 41.80
C ILE A 21 -6.56 -12.50 41.84
N VAL A 22 -5.24 -12.37 41.63
CA VAL A 22 -4.72 -11.21 40.95
C VAL A 22 -4.60 -11.63 39.49
N ALA A 23 -5.70 -11.56 38.76
CA ALA A 23 -5.65 -11.56 37.31
C ALA A 23 -4.83 -10.33 36.89
N GLN A 24 -3.55 -10.52 36.63
CA GLN A 24 -2.79 -9.56 35.87
C GLN A 24 -3.44 -9.53 34.48
N THR A 25 -4.33 -8.57 34.28
CA THR A 25 -4.68 -8.12 32.95
C THR A 25 -3.40 -7.52 32.37
N THR A 26 -2.58 -8.37 31.74
CA THR A 26 -1.56 -7.91 30.82
C THR A 26 -2.32 -7.29 29.66
N PHE A 27 -2.57 -5.99 29.74
CA PHE A 27 -2.85 -5.17 28.58
C PHE A 27 -1.57 -5.23 27.73
N SER A 28 -1.47 -6.22 26.88
CA SER A 28 -0.60 -6.18 25.72
C SER A 28 -1.26 -5.17 24.77
N SER A 29 -1.00 -3.90 24.99
CA SER A 29 -1.17 -2.89 23.96
C SER A 29 -0.18 -3.32 22.86
N ARG A 30 -0.67 -3.97 21.83
CA ARG A 30 0.05 -4.15 20.59
C ARG A 30 0.23 -2.75 20.04
N ILE A 31 1.36 -2.14 20.31
CA ILE A 31 1.76 -0.92 19.62
C ILE A 31 1.99 -1.38 18.20
N GLU A 32 1.04 -1.11 17.35
CA GLU A 32 1.14 -1.44 15.94
C GLU A 32 2.17 -0.47 15.33
N ALA A 33 3.29 -1.02 14.84
CA ALA A 33 4.32 -0.20 14.24
C ALA A 33 3.80 0.42 12.94
N VAL A 34 3.93 1.72 12.81
CA VAL A 34 3.58 2.43 11.58
C VAL A 34 4.66 2.19 10.54
N ARG A 35 4.25 1.72 9.37
CA ARG A 35 5.12 1.47 8.22
C ARG A 35 4.90 2.56 7.17
N VAL A 36 5.99 3.08 6.62
CA VAL A 36 5.93 4.13 5.61
C VAL A 36 6.92 3.85 4.49
N ASP A 37 6.43 3.80 3.25
CA ASP A 37 7.24 3.73 2.04
C ASP A 37 7.73 5.11 1.64
N VAL A 38 9.05 5.31 1.63
CA VAL A 38 9.68 6.61 1.42
C VAL A 38 10.62 6.56 0.22
N LEU A 39 10.34 7.38 -0.79
CA LEU A 39 11.28 7.65 -1.87
C LEU A 39 12.12 8.88 -1.52
N VAL A 40 13.42 8.70 -1.50
CA VAL A 40 14.37 9.81 -1.35
C VAL A 40 15.13 9.98 -2.66
N THR A 41 15.14 11.20 -3.19
CA THR A 41 15.86 11.50 -4.43
C THR A 41 16.80 12.69 -4.26
N GLU A 42 17.98 12.57 -4.84
CA GLU A 42 18.95 13.66 -5.00
C GLU A 42 19.16 13.92 -6.50
N ASN A 43 18.94 15.15 -6.93
CA ASN A 43 19.00 15.52 -8.36
C ASN A 43 18.13 14.62 -9.26
N GLY A 44 16.96 14.21 -8.77
CA GLY A 44 15.99 13.35 -9.48
C GLY A 44 16.37 11.87 -9.56
N ARG A 45 17.44 11.43 -8.88
CA ARG A 45 17.85 10.02 -8.81
C ARG A 45 17.64 9.47 -7.39
N PRO A 46 17.16 8.22 -7.25
CA PRO A 46 17.02 7.59 -5.93
C PRO A 46 18.34 7.60 -5.17
N LEU A 47 18.30 8.07 -3.92
CA LEU A 47 19.44 8.09 -3.01
C LEU A 47 19.44 6.83 -2.15
N GLN A 48 20.57 6.13 -2.09
CA GLN A 48 20.76 4.91 -1.30
C GLN A 48 21.69 5.15 -0.10
N GLY A 49 21.75 4.18 0.81
CA GLY A 49 22.69 4.15 1.92
C GLY A 49 22.26 5.00 3.12
N LEU A 50 20.99 5.41 3.21
CA LEU A 50 20.46 6.07 4.39
C LEU A 50 20.16 5.05 5.50
N THR A 51 20.45 5.45 6.74
CA THR A 51 20.19 4.70 7.96
C THR A 51 18.98 5.29 8.72
N PRO A 52 18.45 4.63 9.75
CA PRO A 52 17.38 5.19 10.58
C PRO A 52 17.69 6.57 11.13
N ASP A 53 18.95 6.84 11.46
CA ASP A 53 19.42 8.12 12.05
C ASP A 53 19.40 9.28 11.04
N ASP A 54 19.40 8.99 9.75
CA ASP A 54 19.31 9.99 8.69
C ASP A 54 17.87 10.53 8.54
N PHE A 55 16.87 9.78 8.98
CA PHE A 55 15.47 10.18 8.88
C PHE A 55 15.00 10.98 10.09
N GLU A 56 14.13 11.93 9.82
CA GLU A 56 13.33 12.64 10.81
C GLU A 56 11.86 12.44 10.45
N VAL A 57 11.11 11.81 11.35
CA VAL A 57 9.67 11.58 11.20
C VAL A 57 8.94 12.40 12.26
N LEU A 58 7.96 13.18 11.81
CA LEU A 58 7.03 13.89 12.68
C LEU A 58 5.63 13.30 12.49
N ASP A 59 5.01 12.88 13.58
CA ASP A 59 3.63 12.38 13.63
C ASP A 59 2.81 13.39 14.43
N ASN A 60 1.84 14.04 13.81
CA ASN A 60 1.11 15.17 14.39
C ASN A 60 2.04 16.26 14.99
N GLY A 61 3.21 16.45 14.36
CA GLY A 61 4.23 17.39 14.84
C GLY A 61 5.12 16.85 15.96
N VAL A 62 4.86 15.67 16.50
CA VAL A 62 5.69 15.01 17.52
C VAL A 62 6.75 14.18 16.84
N ARG A 63 8.03 14.43 17.19
CA ARG A 63 9.15 13.67 16.63
C ARG A 63 9.12 12.23 17.07
N GLN A 64 9.21 11.33 16.11
CA GLN A 64 9.24 9.89 16.32
C GLN A 64 10.66 9.34 16.14
N ARG A 65 10.97 8.29 16.89
CA ARG A 65 12.18 7.53 16.67
C ARG A 65 11.94 6.51 15.57
N VAL A 66 12.75 6.54 14.52
CA VAL A 66 12.74 5.52 13.47
C VAL A 66 13.43 4.27 13.98
N ASP A 67 12.69 3.17 14.05
CA ASP A 67 13.20 1.89 14.55
C ASP A 67 13.88 1.08 13.43
N LEU A 68 13.38 1.21 12.21
CA LEU A 68 13.88 0.54 11.02
C LEU A 68 13.87 1.49 9.82
N ALA A 69 14.96 1.48 9.05
CA ALA A 69 14.98 1.98 7.68
C ALA A 69 15.61 0.88 6.82
N SER A 70 14.77 0.09 6.15
CA SER A 70 15.22 -0.99 5.28
C SER A 70 15.15 -0.56 3.83
N PHE A 71 16.27 -0.77 3.16
CA PHE A 71 16.41 -0.67 1.71
C PHE A 71 16.54 -2.07 1.08
N GLU A 72 16.56 -3.11 1.90
CA GLU A 72 16.74 -4.48 1.47
C GLU A 72 15.57 -4.96 0.60
N GLN A 73 15.80 -6.04 -0.13
CA GLN A 73 14.85 -6.62 -1.07
C GLN A 73 13.68 -7.29 -0.33
N ILE A 74 12.76 -6.46 0.18
CA ILE A 74 11.49 -6.94 0.69
C ILE A 74 10.65 -7.37 -0.52
N PRO A 75 10.05 -8.58 -0.51
CA PRO A 75 9.18 -9.02 -1.59
C PRO A 75 8.08 -8.03 -1.90
N LEU A 76 7.75 -7.89 -3.18
CA LEU A 76 6.71 -6.98 -3.63
C LEU A 76 5.41 -7.71 -3.94
N ASN A 77 4.30 -7.09 -3.57
CA ASN A 77 2.96 -7.46 -4.00
C ASN A 77 2.50 -6.41 -5.01
N ILE A 78 2.42 -6.78 -6.28
CA ILE A 78 2.12 -5.85 -7.35
C ILE A 78 0.74 -6.12 -7.91
N VAL A 79 -0.13 -5.12 -7.85
CA VAL A 79 -1.44 -5.16 -8.47
C VAL A 79 -1.41 -4.29 -9.72
N LEU A 80 -1.79 -4.87 -10.85
CA LEU A 80 -2.02 -4.16 -12.10
C LEU A 80 -3.52 -3.94 -12.25
N ALA A 81 -3.99 -2.68 -12.22
CA ALA A 81 -5.37 -2.30 -12.54
C ALA A 81 -5.38 -1.62 -13.92
N LEU A 82 -5.87 -2.33 -14.92
CA LEU A 82 -5.73 -1.96 -16.32
C LEU A 82 -7.09 -1.68 -16.95
N ASP A 83 -7.23 -0.48 -17.47
CA ASP A 83 -8.41 -0.04 -18.21
C ASP A 83 -8.58 -0.86 -19.50
N MET A 84 -9.76 -1.47 -19.65
CA MET A 84 -10.19 -2.22 -20.84
C MET A 84 -11.44 -1.59 -21.44
N SER A 85 -11.58 -0.27 -21.36
CA SER A 85 -12.69 0.46 -21.99
C SER A 85 -12.57 0.48 -23.51
N ALA A 86 -13.64 0.88 -24.17
CA ALA A 86 -13.73 0.87 -25.64
C ALA A 86 -12.70 1.75 -26.35
N SER A 87 -12.13 2.75 -25.68
CA SER A 87 -11.04 3.59 -26.18
C SER A 87 -9.72 2.83 -26.37
N LEU A 88 -9.56 1.70 -25.63
CA LEU A 88 -8.36 0.87 -25.60
C LEU A 88 -8.52 -0.40 -26.45
N GLN A 89 -8.61 -0.21 -27.76
CA GLN A 89 -8.70 -1.29 -28.75
C GLN A 89 -7.48 -1.30 -29.69
N GLY A 90 -7.27 -2.41 -30.39
CA GLY A 90 -6.24 -2.54 -31.40
C GLY A 90 -4.82 -2.34 -30.82
N LEU A 91 -4.07 -1.41 -31.42
CA LEU A 91 -2.67 -1.17 -31.03
C LEU A 91 -2.52 -0.70 -29.59
N ARG A 92 -3.43 0.13 -29.09
CA ARG A 92 -3.38 0.64 -27.70
C ARG A 92 -3.47 -0.49 -26.67
N LEU A 93 -4.38 -1.44 -26.90
CA LEU A 93 -4.49 -2.65 -26.08
C LEU A 93 -3.21 -3.47 -26.12
N GLY A 94 -2.62 -3.66 -27.31
CA GLY A 94 -1.34 -4.36 -27.46
C GLY A 94 -0.20 -3.69 -26.68
N HIS A 95 -0.14 -2.38 -26.65
CA HIS A 95 0.84 -1.64 -25.86
C HIS A 95 0.63 -1.85 -24.34
N LEU A 96 -0.63 -1.83 -23.90
CA LEU A 96 -0.97 -2.06 -22.50
C LEU A 96 -0.65 -3.49 -22.05
N GLN A 97 -1.00 -4.49 -22.86
CA GLN A 97 -0.64 -5.88 -22.62
C GLN A 97 0.88 -6.06 -22.53
N THR A 98 1.62 -5.41 -23.43
CA THR A 98 3.09 -5.43 -23.43
C THR A 98 3.64 -4.77 -22.16
N ALA A 99 3.08 -3.63 -21.74
CA ALA A 99 3.50 -2.95 -20.52
C ALA A 99 3.27 -3.81 -19.26
N GLY A 100 2.09 -4.45 -19.14
CA GLY A 100 1.82 -5.38 -18.05
C GLY A 100 2.80 -6.56 -18.02
N LYS A 101 3.11 -7.15 -19.17
CA LYS A 101 4.12 -8.24 -19.28
C LYS A 101 5.50 -7.78 -18.86
N ARG A 102 5.90 -6.55 -19.19
CA ARG A 102 7.19 -5.98 -18.76
C ARG A 102 7.31 -5.87 -17.25
N VAL A 103 6.20 -5.51 -16.55
CA VAL A 103 6.20 -5.54 -15.08
C VAL A 103 6.44 -6.96 -14.59
N LEU A 104 5.73 -7.96 -15.13
CA LEU A 104 5.89 -9.37 -14.74
C LEU A 104 7.31 -9.89 -14.97
N GLU A 105 7.97 -9.48 -16.07
CA GLU A 105 9.37 -9.81 -16.38
C GLU A 105 10.36 -9.19 -15.38
N GLY A 106 10.02 -8.04 -14.80
CA GLY A 106 10.83 -7.35 -13.78
C GLY A 106 10.64 -7.87 -12.36
N LEU A 107 9.74 -8.86 -12.14
CA LEU A 107 9.52 -9.45 -10.82
C LEU A 107 10.64 -10.40 -10.44
N LYS A 108 10.96 -10.45 -9.15
CA LYS A 108 11.99 -11.29 -8.56
C LYS A 108 11.38 -12.49 -7.84
N PRO A 109 12.16 -13.54 -7.55
CA PRO A 109 11.70 -14.62 -6.69
C PRO A 109 11.16 -14.09 -5.34
N GLY A 110 9.97 -14.53 -4.96
CA GLY A 110 9.25 -14.07 -3.78
C GLY A 110 8.27 -12.93 -4.03
N ASP A 111 8.36 -12.21 -5.15
CA ASP A 111 7.35 -11.24 -5.55
C ASP A 111 6.06 -11.94 -5.99
N ARG A 112 4.93 -11.29 -5.79
CA ARG A 112 3.61 -11.75 -6.23
C ARG A 112 2.93 -10.68 -7.08
N ALA A 113 2.09 -11.11 -8.00
CA ALA A 113 1.28 -10.22 -8.81
C ALA A 113 -0.20 -10.54 -8.72
N ALA A 114 -1.04 -9.53 -8.94
CA ALA A 114 -2.47 -9.63 -9.16
C ALA A 114 -2.86 -8.78 -10.38
N LEU A 115 -3.97 -9.13 -11.01
CA LEU A 115 -4.51 -8.39 -12.16
C LEU A 115 -5.98 -8.05 -11.92
N VAL A 116 -6.29 -6.80 -12.07
CA VAL A 116 -7.65 -6.26 -12.18
C VAL A 116 -7.79 -5.67 -13.58
N THR A 117 -8.68 -6.19 -14.38
CA THR A 117 -9.12 -5.52 -15.61
C THR A 117 -10.43 -4.80 -15.35
N PHE A 118 -10.59 -3.63 -15.92
CA PHE A 118 -11.84 -2.89 -15.73
C PHE A 118 -12.30 -2.17 -16.99
N SER A 119 -13.60 -2.12 -17.14
CA SER A 119 -14.34 -1.30 -18.08
C SER A 119 -15.58 -0.77 -17.34
N HIS A 120 -16.80 -1.03 -17.82
CA HIS A 120 -18.02 -0.85 -17.02
C HIS A 120 -18.22 -1.94 -15.96
N VAL A 121 -17.39 -2.98 -15.99
CA VAL A 121 -17.29 -4.04 -14.99
C VAL A 121 -15.86 -4.11 -14.49
N VAL A 122 -15.68 -4.21 -13.18
CA VAL A 122 -14.39 -4.48 -12.56
C VAL A 122 -14.24 -5.98 -12.37
N ALA A 123 -13.22 -6.56 -13.00
CA ALA A 123 -12.93 -7.99 -12.95
C ALA A 123 -11.57 -8.25 -12.29
N PRO A 124 -11.56 -8.65 -11.00
CA PRO A 124 -10.34 -9.19 -10.38
C PRO A 124 -10.05 -10.56 -11.01
N THR A 125 -9.18 -10.57 -12.00
CA THR A 125 -8.88 -11.78 -12.79
C THR A 125 -8.11 -12.79 -11.94
N HIS A 126 -7.18 -12.30 -11.11
CA HIS A 126 -6.41 -13.11 -10.17
C HIS A 126 -6.04 -12.28 -8.94
N GLY A 127 -6.15 -12.88 -7.74
CA GLY A 127 -5.52 -12.38 -6.53
C GLY A 127 -4.00 -12.50 -6.56
N LEU A 128 -3.33 -12.06 -5.50
CA LEU A 128 -1.87 -12.13 -5.39
C LEU A 128 -1.36 -13.58 -5.55
N THR A 129 -0.53 -13.81 -6.55
CA THR A 129 0.06 -15.12 -6.88
C THR A 129 1.49 -14.97 -7.37
N ASP A 130 2.30 -15.97 -7.14
CA ASP A 130 3.64 -16.15 -7.74
C ASP A 130 3.60 -16.88 -9.10
N ASP A 131 2.43 -17.45 -9.47
CA ASP A 131 2.19 -18.05 -10.80
C ASP A 131 1.97 -16.92 -11.84
N LEU A 132 3.06 -16.30 -12.27
CA LEU A 132 3.03 -15.20 -13.22
C LEU A 132 2.55 -15.63 -14.62
N ALA A 133 2.58 -16.93 -14.94
CA ALA A 133 2.06 -17.44 -16.21
C ALA A 133 0.55 -17.26 -16.32
N ARG A 134 -0.17 -17.42 -15.22
CA ARG A 134 -1.63 -17.15 -15.17
C ARG A 134 -1.95 -15.68 -15.44
N ILE A 135 -1.21 -14.76 -14.80
CA ILE A 135 -1.40 -13.32 -15.02
C ILE A 135 -1.10 -12.96 -16.48
N ARG A 136 -0.03 -13.53 -17.06
CA ARG A 136 0.32 -13.32 -18.46
C ARG A 136 -0.77 -13.79 -19.41
N THR A 137 -1.31 -14.98 -19.17
CA THR A 137 -2.42 -15.53 -19.96
C THR A 137 -3.66 -14.63 -19.88
N ALA A 138 -4.00 -14.16 -18.70
CA ALA A 138 -5.13 -13.24 -18.51
C ALA A 138 -4.94 -11.91 -19.25
N LEU A 139 -3.72 -11.36 -19.23
CA LEU A 139 -3.37 -10.17 -20.02
C LEU A 139 -3.57 -10.40 -21.52
N ASP A 140 -3.17 -11.57 -22.05
CA ASP A 140 -3.34 -11.90 -23.47
C ASP A 140 -4.81 -12.06 -23.88
N GLN A 141 -5.65 -12.47 -22.95
CA GLN A 141 -7.08 -12.67 -23.17
C GLN A 141 -7.91 -11.40 -22.99
N ALA A 142 -7.36 -10.35 -22.40
CA ALA A 142 -8.07 -9.09 -22.15
C ALA A 142 -8.59 -8.46 -23.46
N ARG A 143 -9.78 -7.86 -23.39
CA ARG A 143 -10.47 -7.22 -24.52
C ARG A 143 -10.93 -5.84 -24.09
N GLY A 144 -10.88 -4.88 -25.01
CA GLY A 144 -11.35 -3.52 -24.78
C GLY A 144 -12.83 -3.38 -25.15
N GLU A 145 -13.67 -3.01 -24.16
CA GLU A 145 -15.10 -2.76 -24.37
C GLU A 145 -15.72 -1.91 -23.24
N GLY A 146 -16.84 -1.26 -23.51
CA GLY A 146 -17.65 -0.58 -22.50
C GLY A 146 -17.10 0.77 -22.02
N LEU A 147 -17.59 1.20 -20.86
CA LEU A 147 -17.28 2.45 -20.17
C LEU A 147 -16.09 2.27 -19.22
N THR A 148 -15.83 3.22 -18.31
CA THR A 148 -14.67 3.21 -17.43
C THR A 148 -15.10 3.30 -15.95
N SER A 149 -14.87 2.26 -15.15
CA SER A 149 -15.08 2.22 -13.69
C SER A 149 -13.76 2.33 -12.95
N LEU A 150 -13.08 3.46 -13.08
CA LEU A 150 -11.74 3.70 -12.57
C LEU A 150 -11.70 3.71 -11.04
N ILE A 151 -12.68 4.36 -10.39
CA ILE A 151 -12.74 4.50 -8.94
C ILE A 151 -12.97 3.13 -8.29
N ASP A 152 -13.89 2.32 -8.82
CA ASP A 152 -14.14 0.96 -8.33
C ASP A 152 -12.94 0.04 -8.54
N ALA A 153 -12.24 0.20 -9.67
CA ALA A 153 -11.02 -0.57 -9.96
C ALA A 153 -9.87 -0.21 -9.01
N ALA A 154 -9.71 1.06 -8.68
CA ALA A 154 -8.74 1.52 -7.70
C ALA A 154 -9.00 0.90 -6.32
N HIS A 155 -10.24 0.93 -5.87
CA HIS A 155 -10.66 0.31 -4.61
C HIS A 155 -10.35 -1.20 -4.60
N THR A 156 -10.78 -1.91 -5.64
CA THR A 156 -10.54 -3.35 -5.79
C THR A 156 -9.05 -3.66 -5.80
N GLY A 157 -8.26 -2.87 -6.53
CA GLY A 157 -6.81 -3.03 -6.60
C GLY A 157 -6.12 -2.84 -5.26
N MET A 158 -6.55 -1.86 -4.46
CA MET A 158 -6.02 -1.66 -3.11
C MET A 158 -6.35 -2.84 -2.20
N LEU A 159 -7.61 -3.32 -2.18
CA LEU A 159 -8.01 -4.47 -1.36
C LEU A 159 -7.22 -5.75 -1.73
N LEU A 160 -6.95 -5.98 -3.02
CA LEU A 160 -6.14 -7.11 -3.46
C LEU A 160 -4.66 -6.95 -3.09
N GLY A 161 -4.18 -5.72 -2.99
CA GLY A 161 -2.81 -5.40 -2.59
C GLY A 161 -2.56 -5.49 -1.10
N GLU A 162 -3.58 -5.43 -0.26
CA GLU A 162 -3.42 -5.56 1.19
C GLU A 162 -2.82 -6.91 1.55
N SER A 163 -1.72 -6.89 2.28
CA SER A 163 -1.01 -8.09 2.69
C SER A 163 -0.12 -7.82 3.89
N ASP A 164 -0.12 -8.72 4.85
CA ASP A 164 0.76 -8.66 6.03
C ASP A 164 2.23 -8.87 5.68
N ALA A 165 2.50 -9.46 4.51
CA ALA A 165 3.85 -9.78 4.05
C ALA A 165 4.20 -9.03 2.77
N GLY A 166 5.37 -8.41 2.76
CA GLY A 166 5.87 -7.69 1.61
C GLY A 166 5.46 -6.21 1.59
N ARG A 167 5.71 -5.56 0.45
CA ARG A 167 5.36 -4.16 0.18
C ARG A 167 4.43 -4.11 -1.02
N SER A 168 3.37 -3.35 -0.92
CA SER A 168 2.30 -3.38 -1.90
C SER A 168 2.32 -2.17 -2.82
N LEU A 169 2.32 -2.45 -4.13
CA LEU A 169 2.30 -1.47 -5.20
C LEU A 169 1.06 -1.72 -6.08
N LEU A 170 0.23 -0.71 -6.24
CA LEU A 170 -0.83 -0.69 -7.23
C LEU A 170 -0.43 0.21 -8.39
N ILE A 171 -0.38 -0.33 -9.60
CA ILE A 171 -0.23 0.44 -10.84
C ILE A 171 -1.59 0.51 -11.53
N ILE A 172 -2.14 1.71 -11.63
CA ILE A 172 -3.41 1.96 -12.31
C ILE A 172 -3.12 2.65 -13.64
N PHE A 173 -3.69 2.12 -14.70
CA PHE A 173 -3.67 2.76 -16.00
C PHE A 173 -5.08 3.02 -16.50
N SER A 174 -5.32 4.26 -16.96
CA SER A 174 -6.53 4.63 -17.69
C SER A 174 -6.22 5.70 -18.74
N ASP A 175 -6.93 5.70 -19.85
CA ASP A 175 -6.91 6.76 -20.86
C ASP A 175 -8.19 7.63 -20.83
N GLY A 176 -9.04 7.42 -19.83
CA GLY A 176 -10.34 8.07 -19.71
C GLY A 176 -10.67 8.61 -18.33
N VAL A 177 -11.80 9.31 -18.29
CA VAL A 177 -12.43 9.78 -17.05
C VAL A 177 -13.34 8.68 -16.54
N ASP A 178 -13.48 8.57 -15.23
CA ASP A 178 -14.45 7.67 -14.61
C ASP A 178 -15.88 8.01 -15.07
N THR A 179 -16.60 7.01 -15.56
CA THR A 179 -17.95 7.18 -16.13
C THR A 179 -18.96 6.15 -15.63
N ALA A 180 -18.52 5.13 -14.91
CA ALA A 180 -19.36 4.00 -14.56
C ALA A 180 -19.13 3.43 -13.15
N SER A 181 -18.29 4.04 -12.32
CA SER A 181 -18.10 3.59 -10.94
C SER A 181 -19.33 3.81 -10.07
N TRP A 182 -19.52 2.92 -9.11
CA TRP A 182 -20.54 2.98 -8.07
C TRP A 182 -20.04 3.73 -6.82
N LEU A 183 -18.75 3.58 -6.52
CA LEU A 183 -18.11 4.25 -5.40
C LEU A 183 -17.81 5.72 -5.74
N THR A 184 -17.74 6.54 -4.71
CA THR A 184 -17.28 7.92 -4.84
C THR A 184 -15.78 8.01 -4.62
N ALA A 185 -15.14 9.02 -5.22
CA ALA A 185 -13.71 9.31 -5.02
C ALA A 185 -13.36 9.44 -3.54
N ASP A 186 -14.17 10.15 -2.75
CA ASP A 186 -13.95 10.36 -1.32
C ASP A 186 -13.92 9.05 -0.55
N THR A 187 -14.84 8.11 -0.83
CA THR A 187 -14.87 6.80 -0.19
C THR A 187 -13.59 6.01 -0.43
N VAL A 188 -13.08 6.06 -1.67
CA VAL A 188 -11.87 5.33 -2.05
C VAL A 188 -10.62 6.01 -1.50
N LEU A 189 -10.59 7.34 -1.44
CA LEU A 189 -9.51 8.09 -0.78
C LEU A 189 -9.45 7.81 0.73
N ASP A 190 -10.60 7.66 1.38
CA ASP A 190 -10.63 7.27 2.80
C ASP A 190 -10.12 5.84 3.03
N THR A 191 -10.42 4.91 2.13
CA THR A 191 -9.82 3.56 2.15
C THR A 191 -8.31 3.63 1.96
N ALA A 192 -7.82 4.41 0.98
CA ALA A 192 -6.40 4.59 0.70
C ALA A 192 -5.61 5.12 1.90
N ARG A 193 -6.21 6.03 2.69
CA ARG A 193 -5.59 6.60 3.91
C ARG A 193 -5.43 5.58 5.04
N ARG A 194 -6.20 4.48 5.01
CA ARG A 194 -6.19 3.42 6.03
C ARG A 194 -5.28 2.25 5.66
N GLY A 195 -5.09 2.00 4.36
CA GLY A 195 -4.25 0.91 3.86
C GLY A 195 -2.79 1.31 3.70
N ASP A 196 -1.95 0.32 3.40
CA ASP A 196 -0.51 0.49 3.18
C ASP A 196 -0.10 0.35 1.71
N VAL A 197 -1.06 0.26 0.78
CA VAL A 197 -0.80 0.13 -0.65
C VAL A 197 -0.37 1.46 -1.24
N VAL A 198 0.80 1.52 -1.85
CA VAL A 198 1.25 2.69 -2.59
C VAL A 198 0.71 2.65 -4.02
N VAL A 199 0.04 3.71 -4.44
CA VAL A 199 -0.62 3.79 -5.75
C VAL A 199 0.17 4.66 -6.70
N TYR A 200 0.46 4.12 -7.87
CA TYR A 200 0.98 4.85 -9.02
C TYR A 200 -0.06 4.86 -10.12
N ALA A 201 -0.44 6.04 -10.57
CA ALA A 201 -1.36 6.20 -11.69
C ALA A 201 -0.61 6.55 -12.96
N VAL A 202 -1.06 6.02 -14.09
CA VAL A 202 -0.55 6.36 -15.43
C VAL A 202 -1.75 6.76 -16.29
N GLU A 203 -1.67 7.95 -16.85
CA GLU A 203 -2.72 8.54 -17.70
C GLU A 203 -2.16 8.89 -19.07
N VAL A 204 -2.93 8.63 -20.12
CA VAL A 204 -2.59 9.02 -21.49
C VAL A 204 -3.34 10.31 -21.86
N GLY A 205 -2.60 11.27 -22.41
CA GLY A 205 -3.13 12.56 -22.82
C GLY A 205 -3.05 13.60 -21.72
N GLN A 206 -3.66 14.78 -21.98
CA GLN A 206 -3.60 15.93 -21.07
C GLN A 206 -4.86 16.07 -20.18
N ARG A 207 -5.62 15.02 -20.04
CA ARG A 207 -6.80 15.03 -19.19
C ARG A 207 -6.35 14.87 -17.74
N GLN A 208 -6.19 15.95 -17.04
CA GLN A 208 -5.82 15.97 -15.64
C GLN A 208 -7.01 15.53 -14.77
N ALA A 209 -7.31 14.24 -14.75
CA ALA A 209 -8.29 13.70 -13.81
C ALA A 209 -7.77 13.90 -12.37
N SER A 210 -8.56 14.52 -11.50
CA SER A 210 -8.15 14.84 -10.12
C SER A 210 -7.96 13.57 -9.29
N PHE A 211 -8.90 12.63 -9.38
CA PHE A 211 -8.91 11.42 -8.55
C PHE A 211 -7.65 10.56 -8.62
N PRO A 212 -7.09 10.16 -9.80
CA PRO A 212 -5.87 9.36 -9.83
C PRO A 212 -4.66 10.07 -9.22
N ARG A 213 -4.60 11.40 -9.38
CA ARG A 213 -3.55 12.22 -8.77
C ARG A 213 -3.69 12.25 -7.25
N GLU A 214 -4.87 12.60 -6.75
CA GLU A 214 -5.17 12.66 -5.31
C GLU A 214 -4.93 11.30 -4.63
N LEU A 215 -5.36 10.20 -5.28
CA LEU A 215 -5.14 8.84 -4.79
C LEU A 215 -3.65 8.50 -4.69
N SER A 216 -2.89 8.80 -5.75
CA SER A 216 -1.45 8.56 -5.76
C SER A 216 -0.74 9.37 -4.66
N GLU A 217 -1.06 10.65 -4.52
CA GLU A 217 -0.50 11.53 -3.48
C GLU A 217 -0.88 11.07 -2.07
N ALA A 218 -2.14 10.68 -1.84
CA ALA A 218 -2.62 10.21 -0.55
C ALA A 218 -1.90 8.94 -0.06
N THR A 219 -1.41 8.12 -0.98
CA THR A 219 -0.69 6.86 -0.67
C THR A 219 0.84 7.00 -0.74
N GLY A 220 1.36 8.20 -1.04
CA GLY A 220 2.79 8.43 -1.19
C GLY A 220 3.37 7.97 -2.52
N GLY A 221 2.53 7.60 -3.49
CA GLY A 221 2.91 7.37 -4.87
C GLY A 221 2.81 8.64 -5.71
N ARG A 222 2.77 8.49 -7.02
CA ARG A 222 2.60 9.62 -7.94
C ARG A 222 1.93 9.23 -9.25
N MET A 223 1.45 10.25 -9.96
CA MET A 223 0.87 10.12 -11.28
C MET A 223 1.90 10.41 -12.38
N PHE A 224 1.87 9.59 -13.43
CA PHE A 224 2.63 9.78 -14.66
C PHE A 224 1.67 10.12 -15.82
N GLY A 225 1.85 11.29 -16.40
CA GLY A 225 1.21 11.64 -17.68
C GLY A 225 2.11 11.22 -18.84
N ILE A 226 1.57 10.53 -19.84
CA ILE A 226 2.26 10.15 -21.06
C ILE A 226 1.50 10.65 -22.28
N GLU A 227 2.20 10.94 -23.37
CA GLU A 227 1.59 11.43 -24.60
C GLU A 227 1.01 10.28 -25.45
N SER A 228 1.64 9.13 -25.39
CA SER A 228 1.29 7.96 -26.20
C SER A 228 1.36 6.66 -25.40
N THR A 229 0.47 5.70 -25.72
CA THR A 229 0.51 4.35 -25.17
C THR A 229 1.78 3.58 -25.53
N THR A 230 2.56 4.02 -26.52
CA THR A 230 3.88 3.47 -26.85
C THR A 230 4.86 3.54 -25.69
N ASP A 231 4.68 4.53 -24.80
CA ASP A 231 5.58 4.79 -23.68
C ASP A 231 5.26 3.95 -22.43
N LEU A 232 4.10 3.27 -22.43
CA LEU A 232 3.59 2.52 -21.28
C LEU A 232 4.60 1.51 -20.73
N ALA A 233 5.24 0.72 -21.60
CA ALA A 233 6.18 -0.30 -21.16
C ALA A 233 7.38 0.31 -20.40
N ALA A 234 7.90 1.42 -20.89
CA ALA A 234 9.01 2.14 -20.25
C ALA A 234 8.58 2.74 -18.92
N VAL A 235 7.38 3.36 -18.87
CA VAL A 235 6.85 3.97 -17.64
C VAL A 235 6.53 2.93 -16.58
N PHE A 236 5.93 1.79 -16.93
CA PHE A 236 5.64 0.71 -16.00
C PHE A 236 6.92 0.10 -15.41
N SER A 237 7.94 -0.13 -16.24
CA SER A 237 9.27 -0.58 -15.78
C SER A 237 9.90 0.44 -14.82
N ARG A 238 9.84 1.73 -15.16
CA ARG A 238 10.33 2.81 -14.31
C ARG A 238 9.62 2.88 -12.96
N ILE A 239 8.29 2.69 -12.93
CA ILE A 239 7.51 2.65 -11.68
C ILE A 239 8.00 1.50 -10.80
N LEU A 240 8.15 0.30 -11.36
CA LEU A 240 8.63 -0.87 -10.63
C LEU A 240 10.03 -0.65 -10.05
N GLU A 241 10.95 -0.13 -10.86
CA GLU A 241 12.31 0.19 -10.44
C GLU A 241 12.32 1.24 -9.32
N GLU A 242 11.57 2.33 -9.51
CA GLU A 242 11.45 3.39 -8.51
C GLU A 242 10.86 2.88 -7.19
N PHE A 243 9.82 2.04 -7.26
CA PHE A 243 9.21 1.47 -6.05
C PHE A 243 10.18 0.56 -5.30
N ARG A 244 11.01 -0.21 -6.01
CA ARG A 244 12.08 -1.03 -5.37
C ARG A 244 13.13 -0.19 -4.66
N MET A 245 13.34 1.05 -5.11
CA MET A 245 14.33 1.97 -4.56
C MET A 245 13.82 2.79 -3.36
N ARG A 246 12.59 2.55 -2.91
CA ARG A 246 12.04 3.18 -1.72
C ARG A 246 12.57 2.51 -0.45
N TYR A 247 12.78 3.30 0.58
CA TYR A 247 12.97 2.81 1.94
C TYR A 247 11.63 2.40 2.53
N LEU A 248 11.59 1.27 3.22
CA LEU A 248 10.54 1.00 4.19
C LEU A 248 11.05 1.46 5.55
N ILE A 249 10.48 2.52 6.07
CA ILE A 249 10.74 2.95 7.45
C ILE A 249 9.63 2.48 8.37
N SER A 250 9.97 2.20 9.61
CA SER A 250 8.97 1.93 10.64
C SER A 250 9.31 2.62 11.95
N TYR A 251 8.28 2.95 12.72
CA TYR A 251 8.39 3.50 14.06
C TYR A 251 7.19 3.08 14.91
N SER A 252 7.39 3.04 16.22
CA SER A 252 6.31 2.83 17.19
C SER A 252 5.84 4.20 17.68
N PRO A 253 4.57 4.61 17.44
CA PRO A 253 4.07 5.93 17.80
C PRO A 253 4.23 6.22 19.28
N GLN A 254 4.81 7.39 19.63
CA GLN A 254 4.99 7.84 21.00
C GLN A 254 4.57 9.31 21.15
N GLY A 255 3.88 9.62 22.24
CA GLY A 255 3.47 11.00 22.54
C GLY A 255 2.38 11.56 21.61
N VAL A 256 1.71 10.71 20.85
CA VAL A 256 0.56 11.04 20.01
C VAL A 256 -0.67 10.28 20.49
N THR A 257 -1.86 10.77 20.16
CA THR A 257 -3.12 10.07 20.48
C THR A 257 -3.21 8.75 19.70
N ALA A 258 -3.79 7.71 20.31
CA ALA A 258 -4.20 6.54 19.55
C ALA A 258 -5.44 6.90 18.72
N GLY A 259 -5.53 6.40 17.53
CA GLY A 259 -6.67 6.56 16.64
C GLY A 259 -6.83 7.94 16.00
N GLY A 260 -7.66 7.97 14.95
CA GLY A 260 -7.88 9.18 14.15
C GLY A 260 -6.83 9.40 13.08
N TRP A 261 -6.94 10.55 12.41
CA TRP A 261 -5.98 10.94 11.35
C TRP A 261 -4.68 11.46 11.96
N HIS A 262 -3.58 10.87 11.55
CA HIS A 262 -2.21 11.27 11.88
C HIS A 262 -1.55 11.91 10.67
N ARG A 263 -1.13 13.16 10.81
CA ARG A 263 -0.34 13.85 9.79
C ARG A 263 1.12 13.41 9.92
N LEU A 264 1.66 12.87 8.83
CA LEU A 264 3.07 12.48 8.74
C LEU A 264 3.88 13.53 7.98
N GLU A 265 5.08 13.77 8.48
CA GLU A 265 6.10 14.51 7.77
C GLU A 265 7.41 13.73 7.88
N VAL A 266 7.97 13.37 6.74
CA VAL A 266 9.24 12.63 6.66
C VAL A 266 10.27 13.54 6.01
N ARG A 267 11.42 13.71 6.66
CA ARG A 267 12.55 14.49 6.18
C ARG A 267 13.84 13.66 6.27
N VAL A 268 14.85 14.03 5.48
CA VAL A 268 16.22 13.54 5.64
C VAL A 268 17.07 14.67 6.19
N ARG A 269 17.82 14.38 7.26
CA ARG A 269 18.63 15.37 7.99
C ARG A 269 19.82 15.82 7.15
N ASN A 270 20.14 17.11 7.25
CA ASN A 270 21.37 17.71 6.71
C ASN A 270 21.62 17.47 5.20
N ARG A 271 20.56 17.24 4.43
CA ARG A 271 20.65 17.01 2.97
C ARG A 271 19.56 17.77 2.21
N GLY A 272 19.94 18.37 1.10
CA GLY A 272 19.00 18.99 0.16
C GLY A 272 18.42 17.97 -0.81
N VAL A 273 17.59 17.05 -0.31
CA VAL A 273 16.97 15.96 -1.08
C VAL A 273 15.46 16.16 -1.17
N SER A 274 14.84 15.56 -2.17
CA SER A 274 13.39 15.45 -2.25
C SER A 274 12.94 14.15 -1.58
N VAL A 275 11.92 14.25 -0.74
CA VAL A 275 11.34 13.11 -0.01
C VAL A 275 9.87 12.99 -0.41
N GLN A 276 9.47 11.78 -0.80
CA GLN A 276 8.09 11.44 -1.14
C GLN A 276 7.61 10.28 -0.28
N ALA A 277 6.56 10.52 0.49
CA ALA A 277 5.91 9.57 1.37
C ALA A 277 4.42 9.89 1.47
N ARG A 278 3.63 9.01 2.08
CA ARG A 278 2.22 9.31 2.38
C ARG A 278 2.13 10.50 3.35
N PRO A 279 1.12 11.39 3.19
CA PRO A 279 0.98 12.58 4.05
C PRO A 279 0.43 12.27 5.43
N GLY A 280 -0.02 11.05 5.68
CA GLY A 280 -0.60 10.62 6.94
C GLY A 280 -1.20 9.23 6.87
N TYR A 281 -1.79 8.81 8.00
CA TYR A 281 -2.48 7.52 8.15
C TYR A 281 -3.60 7.63 9.18
N PHE A 282 -4.52 6.65 9.18
CA PHE A 282 -5.46 6.51 10.27
C PHE A 282 -4.90 5.53 11.31
N GLY A 283 -4.71 6.01 12.55
CA GLY A 283 -4.39 5.18 13.69
C GLY A 283 -5.56 4.26 14.06
N SER A 284 -5.25 3.07 14.58
CA SER A 284 -6.22 2.07 15.08
C SER A 284 -6.67 2.35 16.50
#